data_bb52b748bee6674971dc3955bc7435cd
#
_entry.id   bb52b748bee6674971dc3955bc7435cd
#
_cell.length_a   1.000
_cell.length_b   1.000
_cell.length_c   1.000
_cell.angle_alpha   90.00
_cell.angle_beta   90.00
_cell.angle_gamma   90.00
#
_symmetry.space_group_name_H-M   'P 1'
#
loop_
_entity.id
_entity.type
_entity.pdbx_description
1 polymer ?
#
loop_
_entity_poly.entity_id
_entity_poly.type
_entity_poly.pdbx_seq_one_letter_code
_entity_poly.pdbx_strand_id
1 'polypeptide(L)'
;MAELIDRYTYRVFWSDEDDEYVALCAEFGLLSHLDDTPEKALAGIRNVVAHAVQLNREEGIPVPEPLSIRHYSGTITLRIPPETHRALAMDAAEAGVSMNRLITERLTLRP
;
A
#
# COMPACT_ATOMS: atom_id res chain seq x y z
N MET A 1 -24.18 -0.16 -4.48
CA MET A 1 -22.99 -0.33 -5.31
C MET A 1 -21.86 0.54 -4.74
N ALA A 2 -20.67 -0.03 -4.61
CA ALA A 2 -19.54 0.72 -4.05
C ALA A 2 -19.06 1.81 -5.01
N GLU A 3 -18.82 2.99 -4.47
CA GLU A 3 -18.24 4.09 -5.23
C GLU A 3 -16.72 3.95 -5.27
N LEU A 4 -16.05 4.76 -6.10
CA LEU A 4 -14.60 4.71 -6.25
C LEU A 4 -13.88 4.84 -4.91
N ILE A 5 -14.28 5.80 -4.08
CA ILE A 5 -13.63 6.02 -2.78
C ILE A 5 -13.81 4.87 -1.80
N ASP A 6 -14.82 4.02 -1.99
CA ASP A 6 -15.03 2.83 -1.16
C ASP A 6 -14.02 1.72 -1.47
N ARG A 7 -13.41 1.77 -2.64
CA ARG A 7 -12.46 0.76 -3.10
C ARG A 7 -11.02 1.10 -2.80
N TYR A 8 -10.75 2.33 -2.33
CA TYR A 8 -9.42 2.74 -1.90
C TYR A 8 -9.03 2.07 -0.59
N THR A 9 -7.74 2.11 -0.30
CA THR A 9 -7.14 1.46 0.86
C THR A 9 -6.89 2.48 1.95
N TYR A 10 -7.61 2.34 3.06
CA TYR A 10 -7.50 3.26 4.20
C TYR A 10 -6.83 2.58 5.38
N ARG A 11 -6.12 3.38 6.16
CA ARG A 11 -5.51 2.93 7.40
C ARG A 11 -5.76 3.98 8.48
N VAL A 12 -6.21 3.50 9.64
CA VAL A 12 -6.44 4.36 10.82
C VAL A 12 -5.61 3.81 11.97
N PHE A 13 -4.90 4.68 12.67
CA PHE A 13 -4.07 4.29 13.80
C PHE A 13 -3.95 5.43 14.80
N TRP A 14 -3.59 5.08 16.03
CA TRP A 14 -3.35 6.05 17.09
C TRP A 14 -1.95 6.67 16.93
N SER A 15 -1.86 7.98 17.13
CA SER A 15 -0.60 8.72 17.17
C SER A 15 -0.40 9.34 18.56
N ASP A 16 0.55 8.80 19.32
CA ASP A 16 0.88 9.35 20.63
C ASP A 16 1.42 10.78 20.52
N GLU A 17 2.19 11.05 19.49
CA GLU A 17 2.75 12.36 19.23
C GLU A 17 1.67 13.42 19.02
N ASP A 18 0.63 13.08 18.27
CA ASP A 18 -0.46 14.01 17.96
C ASP A 18 -1.62 13.95 18.95
N ASP A 19 -1.62 12.95 19.83
CA ASP A 19 -2.71 12.67 20.77
C ASP A 19 -4.07 12.55 20.06
N GLU A 20 -4.05 11.96 18.86
CA GLU A 20 -5.23 11.76 18.02
C GLU A 20 -5.07 10.52 17.17
N TYR A 21 -6.17 10.11 16.54
CA TYR A 21 -6.15 9.08 15.50
C TYR A 21 -5.79 9.71 14.17
N VAL A 22 -4.93 9.03 13.42
CA VAL A 22 -4.50 9.43 12.08
C VAL A 22 -5.11 8.49 11.07
N ALA A 23 -5.68 9.03 10.00
CA ALA A 23 -6.20 8.26 8.89
C ALA A 23 -5.43 8.61 7.61
N LEU A 24 -5.06 7.59 6.86
CA LEU A 24 -4.31 7.68 5.61
C LEU A 24 -5.03 6.93 4.50
N CYS A 25 -4.69 7.28 3.25
CA CYS A 25 -5.14 6.56 2.06
C CYS A 25 -3.92 6.19 1.23
N ALA A 26 -3.73 4.89 0.96
CA ALA A 26 -2.54 4.41 0.24
C ALA A 26 -2.43 5.02 -1.16
N GLU A 27 -3.53 5.17 -1.86
CA GLU A 27 -3.56 5.70 -3.22
C GLU A 27 -3.31 7.22 -3.29
N PHE A 28 -3.44 7.91 -2.16
CA PHE A 28 -3.18 9.34 -2.01
C PHE A 28 -2.22 9.56 -0.84
N GLY A 29 -0.96 9.17 -1.04
CA GLY A 29 0.04 9.09 0.04
C GLY A 29 0.37 10.40 0.77
N LEU A 30 0.01 11.55 0.19
CA LEU A 30 0.25 12.87 0.81
C LEU A 30 -0.94 13.37 1.62
N LEU A 31 -2.09 12.70 1.57
CA LEU A 31 -3.29 13.12 2.28
C LEU A 31 -3.39 12.39 3.62
N SER A 32 -3.87 13.12 4.62
CA SER A 32 -4.13 12.58 5.95
C SER A 32 -5.28 13.35 6.61
N HIS A 33 -5.85 12.74 7.63
CA HIS A 33 -6.86 13.40 8.46
C HIS A 33 -6.69 12.90 9.91
N LEU A 34 -6.71 13.82 10.84
CA LEU A 34 -6.60 13.52 12.27
C LEU A 34 -7.93 13.82 12.94
N ASP A 35 -8.33 12.96 13.87
CA ASP A 35 -9.56 13.17 14.64
C ASP A 35 -9.47 12.45 15.99
N ASP A 36 -10.41 12.74 16.86
CA ASP A 36 -10.40 12.23 18.23
C ASP A 36 -10.95 10.81 18.39
N THR A 37 -11.61 10.28 17.37
CA THR A 37 -12.07 8.88 17.33
C THR A 37 -11.68 8.22 16.01
N PRO A 38 -11.48 6.88 16.00
CA PRO A 38 -11.13 6.20 14.74
C PRO A 38 -12.24 6.31 13.69
N GLU A 39 -13.49 6.31 14.09
CA GLU A 39 -14.64 6.45 13.17
C GLU A 39 -14.64 7.82 12.50
N LYS A 40 -14.38 8.88 13.26
CA LYS A 40 -14.29 10.24 12.72
C LYS A 40 -13.05 10.41 11.83
N ALA A 41 -11.93 9.79 12.22
CA ALA A 41 -10.72 9.83 11.41
C ALA A 41 -10.96 9.19 10.05
N LEU A 42 -11.61 8.03 10.01
CA LEU A 42 -11.95 7.36 8.75
C LEU A 42 -12.92 8.20 7.92
N ALA A 43 -13.97 8.71 8.51
CA ALA A 43 -14.92 9.56 7.80
C ALA A 43 -14.23 10.81 7.22
N GLY A 44 -13.31 11.40 7.99
CA GLY A 44 -12.57 12.58 7.57
C GLY A 44 -11.67 12.32 6.38
N ILE A 45 -10.88 11.23 6.41
CA ILE A 45 -10.01 10.91 5.27
C ILE A 45 -10.82 10.58 4.01
N ARG A 46 -11.95 9.92 4.15
CA ARG A 46 -12.82 9.63 3.02
C ARG A 46 -13.32 10.92 2.38
N ASN A 47 -13.69 11.92 3.17
CA ASN A 47 -14.10 13.23 2.65
C ASN A 47 -12.95 13.96 1.96
N VAL A 48 -11.75 13.93 2.54
CA VAL A 48 -10.56 14.54 1.95
C VAL A 48 -10.25 13.89 0.60
N VAL A 49 -10.31 12.57 0.53
CA VAL A 49 -10.04 11.81 -0.71
C VAL A 49 -11.12 12.10 -1.75
N ALA A 50 -12.39 12.13 -1.38
CA ALA A 50 -13.49 12.46 -2.30
C ALA A 50 -13.28 13.83 -2.92
N HIS A 51 -12.87 14.81 -2.13
CA HIS A 51 -12.59 16.17 -2.62
C HIS A 51 -11.38 16.16 -3.58
N ALA A 52 -10.33 15.43 -3.25
CA ALA A 52 -9.15 15.30 -4.10
C ALA A 52 -9.49 14.65 -5.45
N VAL A 53 -10.33 13.62 -5.45
CA VAL A 53 -10.79 12.95 -6.67
C VAL A 53 -11.56 13.96 -7.55
N GLN A 54 -12.44 14.73 -6.95
CA GLN A 54 -13.21 15.73 -7.68
C GLN A 54 -12.32 16.81 -8.30
N LEU A 55 -11.35 17.32 -7.53
CA LEU A 55 -10.41 18.33 -8.04
C LEU A 55 -9.57 17.78 -9.18
N ASN A 56 -9.09 16.55 -9.05
CA ASN A 56 -8.30 15.91 -10.11
C ASN A 56 -9.11 15.80 -11.40
N ARG A 57 -10.38 15.41 -11.30
CA ARG A 57 -11.26 15.31 -12.47
C ARG A 57 -11.49 16.64 -13.14
N GLU A 58 -11.69 17.68 -12.35
CA GLU A 58 -11.89 19.04 -12.87
C GLU A 58 -10.66 19.59 -13.60
N GLU A 59 -9.47 19.24 -13.11
CA GLU A 59 -8.19 19.71 -13.64
C GLU A 59 -7.59 18.79 -14.70
N GLY A 60 -8.26 17.69 -15.02
CA GLY A 60 -7.76 16.72 -15.99
C GLY A 60 -6.58 15.90 -15.48
N ILE A 61 -6.37 15.84 -14.16
CA ILE A 61 -5.33 15.04 -13.54
C ILE A 61 -5.84 13.60 -13.38
N PRO A 62 -5.06 12.58 -13.75
CA PRO A 62 -5.50 11.20 -13.58
C PRO A 62 -5.83 10.87 -12.12
N VAL A 63 -6.96 10.17 -11.92
CA VAL A 63 -7.39 9.68 -10.62
C VAL A 63 -6.75 8.30 -10.41
N PRO A 64 -6.10 8.05 -9.24
CA PRO A 64 -5.47 6.75 -9.00
C PRO A 64 -6.47 5.60 -9.06
N GLU A 65 -6.04 4.50 -9.69
CA GLU A 65 -6.81 3.27 -9.68
C GLU A 65 -6.70 2.62 -8.29
N PRO A 66 -7.82 2.19 -7.68
CA PRO A 66 -7.75 1.51 -6.39
C PRO A 66 -6.85 0.27 -6.43
N LEU A 67 -5.99 0.13 -5.43
CA LEU A 67 -5.11 -1.03 -5.31
C LEU A 67 -5.91 -2.33 -5.18
N SER A 68 -7.10 -2.28 -4.58
CA SER A 68 -7.95 -3.44 -4.35
C SER A 68 -8.46 -4.10 -5.65
N ILE A 69 -8.56 -3.34 -6.73
CA ILE A 69 -9.10 -3.83 -8.01
C ILE A 69 -8.08 -3.78 -9.15
N ARG A 70 -6.87 -3.33 -8.87
CA ARG A 70 -5.79 -3.28 -9.87
C ARG A 70 -5.41 -4.70 -10.27
N HIS A 71 -5.15 -4.90 -11.56
CA HIS A 71 -4.67 -6.19 -12.04
C HIS A 71 -3.21 -6.41 -11.64
N TYR A 72 -2.91 -7.57 -11.07
CA TYR A 72 -1.57 -7.97 -10.70
C TYR A 72 -1.16 -9.21 -11.48
N SER A 73 -0.06 -9.11 -12.23
CA SER A 73 0.42 -10.22 -13.06
C SER A 73 1.13 -11.32 -12.27
N GLY A 74 1.62 -10.99 -11.09
CA GLY A 74 2.49 -11.88 -10.32
C GLY A 74 3.96 -11.77 -10.72
N THR A 75 4.29 -10.90 -11.68
CA THR A 75 5.68 -10.69 -12.10
C THR A 75 6.18 -9.37 -11.54
N ILE A 76 7.30 -9.41 -10.81
CA ILE A 76 7.95 -8.22 -10.27
C ILE A 76 9.45 -8.26 -10.59
N THR A 77 10.04 -7.08 -10.74
CA THR A 77 11.49 -6.94 -10.90
C THR A 77 12.05 -6.26 -9.65
N LEU A 78 13.05 -6.89 -9.06
CA LEU A 78 13.71 -6.36 -7.86
C LEU A 78 15.14 -6.01 -8.16
N ARG A 79 15.59 -4.86 -7.61
CA ARG A 79 17.00 -4.50 -7.55
C ARG A 79 17.41 -4.55 -6.09
N ILE A 80 18.38 -5.41 -5.79
CA ILE A 80 18.86 -5.65 -4.43
C ILE A 80 20.38 -5.43 -4.41
N PRO A 81 20.98 -5.21 -3.22
CA PRO A 81 22.43 -5.10 -3.12
C PRO A 81 23.11 -6.38 -3.61
N PRO A 82 24.31 -6.26 -4.23
CA PRO A 82 25.04 -7.42 -4.72
C PRO A 82 25.30 -8.49 -3.64
N GLU A 83 25.57 -8.11 -2.40
CA GLU A 83 25.77 -9.05 -1.31
C GLU A 83 24.51 -9.86 -1.02
N THR A 84 23.34 -9.23 -1.09
CA THR A 84 22.06 -9.92 -0.90
C THR A 84 21.82 -10.91 -2.03
N HIS A 85 22.08 -10.48 -3.26
CA HIS A 85 21.98 -11.36 -4.44
C HIS A 85 22.87 -12.59 -4.28
N ARG A 86 24.13 -12.38 -3.88
CA ARG A 86 25.10 -13.46 -3.64
C ARG A 86 24.58 -14.43 -2.57
N ALA A 87 24.13 -13.92 -1.45
CA ALA A 87 23.61 -14.74 -0.35
C ALA A 87 22.43 -15.60 -0.80
N LEU A 88 21.50 -15.02 -1.57
CA LEU A 88 20.35 -15.75 -2.11
C LEU A 88 20.79 -16.86 -3.08
N ALA A 89 21.76 -16.56 -3.94
CA ALA A 89 22.29 -17.55 -4.89
C ALA A 89 22.94 -18.72 -4.16
N MET A 90 23.72 -18.45 -3.12
CA MET A 90 24.38 -19.47 -2.33
C MET A 90 23.36 -20.32 -1.56
N ASP A 91 22.38 -19.68 -0.93
CA ASP A 91 21.33 -20.40 -0.20
C ASP A 91 20.51 -21.30 -1.12
N ALA A 92 20.18 -20.82 -2.32
CA ALA A 92 19.43 -21.61 -3.29
C ALA A 92 20.22 -22.83 -3.76
N ALA A 93 21.52 -22.63 -4.05
CA ALA A 93 22.40 -23.73 -4.46
C ALA A 93 22.53 -24.78 -3.37
N GLU A 94 22.71 -24.38 -2.12
CA GLU A 94 22.79 -25.29 -0.98
C GLU A 94 21.49 -26.06 -0.75
N ALA A 95 20.35 -25.40 -0.96
CA ALA A 95 19.03 -26.02 -0.84
C ALA A 95 18.64 -26.88 -2.04
N GLY A 96 19.38 -26.80 -3.14
CA GLY A 96 19.07 -27.54 -4.37
C GLY A 96 17.82 -27.04 -5.08
N VAL A 97 17.50 -25.75 -4.96
CA VAL A 97 16.34 -25.13 -5.61
C VAL A 97 16.78 -23.92 -6.44
N SER A 98 15.88 -23.45 -7.33
CA SER A 98 16.15 -22.22 -8.05
C SER A 98 16.07 -21.01 -7.11
N MET A 99 16.78 -19.93 -7.47
CA MET A 99 16.71 -18.67 -6.70
C MET A 99 15.28 -18.14 -6.67
N ASN A 100 14.56 -18.24 -7.78
CA ASN A 100 13.15 -17.84 -7.86
C ASN A 100 12.28 -18.59 -6.85
N ARG A 101 12.46 -19.90 -6.76
CA ARG A 101 11.72 -20.73 -5.80
C ARG A 101 12.05 -20.35 -4.36
N LEU A 102 13.34 -20.16 -4.05
CA LEU A 102 13.77 -19.76 -2.72
C LEU A 102 13.15 -18.43 -2.31
N ILE A 103 13.22 -17.43 -3.20
CA ILE A 103 12.67 -16.10 -2.93
C ILE A 103 11.16 -16.17 -2.77
N THR A 104 10.46 -16.91 -3.63
CA THR A 104 9.01 -17.08 -3.54
C THR A 104 8.61 -17.68 -2.20
N GLU A 105 9.32 -18.71 -1.74
CA GLU A 105 9.05 -19.32 -0.43
C GLU A 105 9.25 -18.32 0.71
N ARG A 106 10.31 -17.53 0.68
CA ARG A 106 10.57 -16.51 1.70
C ARG A 106 9.52 -15.41 1.72
N LEU A 107 9.05 -14.99 0.55
CA LEU A 107 8.02 -13.95 0.44
C LEU A 107 6.63 -14.43 0.89
N THR A 108 6.35 -15.71 0.77
CA THR A 108 5.06 -16.28 1.16
C THR A 108 5.01 -16.72 2.62
N LEU A 109 6.16 -16.76 3.31
CA LEU A 109 6.21 -17.02 4.75
C LEU A 109 5.59 -15.86 5.51
N ARG A 110 4.50 -16.14 6.22
CA ARG A 110 3.83 -15.15 7.06
C ARG A 110 3.74 -15.65 8.49
N PRO A 111 3.99 -14.77 9.47
CA PRO A 111 3.79 -15.12 10.87
C PRO A 111 2.32 -15.37 11.18
#